data_1fa0d6d60355306a606292ed3fb7d0e5
#
_entry.id   1fa0d6d60355306a606292ed3fb7d0e5
#
_cell.length_a   1.000
_cell.length_b   1.000
_cell.length_c   1.000
_cell.angle_alpha   90.00
_cell.angle_beta   90.00
_cell.angle_gamma   90.00
#
_symmetry.space_group_name_H-M   'P 1'
#
loop_
_entity.id
_entity.type
_entity.pdbx_description
1 polymer ?
#
loop_
_entity_poly.entity_id
_entity_poly.type
_entity_poly.pdbx_seq_one_letter_code
_entity_poly.pdbx_strand_id
1 'polypeptide(L)'
;MTELNTFDYELPPELIATEPSQQRDQSRLLVLDRQTHTISHSSIAELPRFLNPGDCLVLNDTRVLSARLFGVRKSTGGKWEGLYLGSNAAGQWKLMSKTRGKLVAGESIELQPAHQRSEVRQVSLQLQSKDSEGYWTAIVQSDEDHHRLLAFFGTIPLPPYMRRELATEEDWERYQTVYANQPGA
;
A
#
# COMPACT_ATOMS: atom_id res chain seq x y z
N MET A 1 16.27 -12.86 24.77
CA MET A 1 15.62 -13.14 23.46
C MET A 1 14.18 -13.45 23.76
N THR A 2 13.26 -12.59 23.36
CA THR A 2 11.83 -12.85 23.50
C THR A 2 11.50 -13.96 22.51
N GLU A 3 11.10 -15.11 22.99
CA GLU A 3 10.72 -16.20 22.09
C GLU A 3 9.49 -15.74 21.32
N LEU A 4 9.61 -15.57 20.01
CA LEU A 4 8.52 -15.18 19.10
C LEU A 4 7.31 -16.11 19.25
N ASN A 5 7.54 -17.37 19.60
CA ASN A 5 6.50 -18.36 19.87
C ASN A 5 5.52 -17.99 21.01
N THR A 6 5.91 -17.06 21.92
CA THR A 6 5.01 -16.58 22.99
C THR A 6 3.84 -15.76 22.44
N PHE A 7 3.96 -15.22 21.23
CA PHE A 7 2.94 -14.42 20.56
C PHE A 7 2.24 -15.16 19.42
N ASP A 8 2.59 -16.44 19.21
CA ASP A 8 1.95 -17.27 18.21
C ASP A 8 0.63 -17.83 18.72
N TYR A 9 -0.43 -17.65 17.94
CA TYR A 9 -1.76 -18.16 18.24
C TYR A 9 -2.55 -18.39 16.96
N GLU A 10 -3.53 -19.27 17.01
CA GLU A 10 -4.41 -19.51 15.88
C GLU A 10 -5.44 -18.37 15.76
N LEU A 11 -5.32 -17.58 14.70
CA LEU A 11 -6.27 -16.53 14.36
C LEU A 11 -7.31 -17.06 13.36
N PRO A 12 -8.58 -17.24 13.76
CA PRO A 12 -9.63 -17.66 12.83
C PRO A 12 -9.80 -16.64 11.69
N PRO A 13 -9.76 -17.08 10.41
CA PRO A 13 -9.84 -16.16 9.26
C PRO A 13 -11.10 -15.29 9.24
N GLU A 14 -12.21 -15.77 9.79
CA GLU A 14 -13.48 -15.05 9.88
C GLU A 14 -13.45 -13.87 10.87
N LEU A 15 -12.46 -13.82 11.76
CA LEU A 15 -12.26 -12.68 12.68
C LEU A 15 -11.46 -11.55 12.06
N ILE A 16 -10.90 -11.77 10.86
CA ILE A 16 -10.17 -10.72 10.12
C ILE A 16 -11.19 -9.88 9.35
N ALA A 17 -11.33 -8.62 9.71
CA ALA A 17 -12.23 -7.70 9.01
C ALA A 17 -11.74 -7.47 7.57
N THR A 18 -12.61 -7.68 6.59
CA THR A 18 -12.36 -7.47 5.16
C THR A 18 -13.02 -6.20 4.63
N GLU A 19 -13.91 -5.61 5.41
CA GLU A 19 -14.62 -4.38 5.09
C GLU A 19 -14.53 -3.38 6.25
N PRO A 20 -14.45 -2.07 5.95
CA PRO A 20 -14.45 -1.04 6.98
C PRO A 20 -15.83 -0.92 7.63
N SER A 21 -15.89 -0.38 8.86
CA SER A 21 -17.16 0.02 9.48
C SER A 21 -17.86 1.09 8.64
N GLN A 22 -19.19 1.19 8.67
CA GLN A 22 -19.93 2.21 7.91
C GLN A 22 -19.48 3.63 8.25
N GLN A 23 -19.24 3.92 9.52
CA GLN A 23 -18.65 5.17 10.00
C GLN A 23 -17.31 4.86 10.67
N ARG A 24 -16.28 5.65 10.37
CA ARG A 24 -14.90 5.40 10.85
C ARG A 24 -14.78 5.42 12.36
N ASP A 25 -15.49 6.36 13.01
CA ASP A 25 -15.50 6.54 14.46
C ASP A 25 -16.29 5.46 15.21
N GLN A 26 -17.14 4.70 14.51
CA GLN A 26 -17.83 3.54 15.07
C GLN A 26 -17.00 2.26 15.07
N SER A 27 -15.75 2.31 14.58
CA SER A 27 -14.83 1.19 14.70
C SER A 27 -14.63 0.82 16.16
N ARG A 28 -14.58 -0.49 16.44
CA ARG A 28 -14.40 -1.00 17.80
C ARG A 28 -13.05 -0.58 18.37
N LEU A 29 -13.06 -0.19 19.64
CA LEU A 29 -11.87 0.13 20.41
C LEU A 29 -11.73 -0.88 21.54
N LEU A 30 -10.58 -1.56 21.61
CA LEU A 30 -10.18 -2.36 22.75
C LEU A 30 -9.34 -1.50 23.68
N VAL A 31 -9.74 -1.41 24.95
CA VAL A 31 -9.01 -0.66 25.98
C VAL A 31 -8.40 -1.65 26.95
N LEU A 32 -7.07 -1.65 27.07
CA LEU A 32 -6.32 -2.44 28.04
C LEU A 32 -5.77 -1.52 29.14
N ASP A 33 -6.31 -1.66 30.34
CA ASP A 33 -5.72 -1.02 31.52
C ASP A 33 -4.61 -1.93 32.07
N ARG A 34 -3.37 -1.44 31.98
CA ARG A 34 -2.18 -2.21 32.40
C ARG A 34 -1.99 -2.23 33.91
N GLN A 35 -2.62 -1.34 34.65
CA GLN A 35 -2.53 -1.30 36.13
C GLN A 35 -3.48 -2.32 36.74
N THR A 36 -4.71 -2.35 36.25
CA THR A 36 -5.76 -3.25 36.75
C THR A 36 -5.81 -4.59 36.01
N HIS A 37 -5.04 -4.73 34.91
CA HIS A 37 -5.09 -5.89 34.01
C HIS A 37 -6.49 -6.17 33.44
N THR A 38 -7.28 -5.14 33.27
CA THR A 38 -8.65 -5.27 32.74
C THR A 38 -8.71 -4.92 31.25
N ILE A 39 -9.56 -5.66 30.53
CA ILE A 39 -9.89 -5.39 29.14
C ILE A 39 -11.34 -4.94 29.07
N SER A 40 -11.59 -3.81 28.40
CA SER A 40 -12.93 -3.34 28.08
C SER A 40 -13.06 -2.99 26.61
N HIS A 41 -14.28 -2.93 26.11
CA HIS A 41 -14.58 -2.64 24.73
C HIS A 41 -15.38 -1.34 24.63
N SER A 42 -15.02 -0.51 23.62
CA SER A 42 -15.62 0.78 23.34
C SER A 42 -15.67 1.03 21.84
N SER A 43 -15.84 2.26 21.42
CA SER A 43 -15.71 2.72 20.02
C SER A 43 -14.66 3.81 19.91
N ILE A 44 -14.17 4.05 18.69
CA ILE A 44 -13.20 5.14 18.43
C ILE A 44 -13.79 6.51 18.76
N ALA A 45 -15.11 6.71 18.63
CA ALA A 45 -15.80 7.94 19.03
C ALA A 45 -15.59 8.27 20.51
N GLU A 46 -15.42 7.25 21.35
CA GLU A 46 -15.21 7.38 22.79
C GLU A 46 -13.73 7.57 23.18
N LEU A 47 -12.79 7.54 22.21
CA LEU A 47 -11.34 7.68 22.47
C LEU A 47 -11.00 8.89 23.35
N PRO A 48 -11.63 10.07 23.19
CA PRO A 48 -11.32 11.24 24.05
C PRO A 48 -11.51 11.00 25.55
N ARG A 49 -12.36 10.03 25.95
CA ARG A 49 -12.60 9.71 27.38
C ARG A 49 -11.41 9.00 28.03
N PHE A 50 -10.51 8.44 27.21
CA PHE A 50 -9.32 7.72 27.67
C PHE A 50 -8.06 8.57 27.61
N LEU A 51 -8.17 9.86 27.20
CA LEU A 51 -7.08 10.78 27.09
C LEU A 51 -7.16 11.84 28.19
N ASN A 52 -6.01 12.20 28.74
CA ASN A 52 -5.88 13.21 29.78
C ASN A 52 -5.18 14.48 29.23
N PRO A 53 -5.41 15.65 29.86
CA PRO A 53 -4.63 16.83 29.55
C PRO A 53 -3.12 16.56 29.70
N GLY A 54 -2.37 16.82 28.63
CA GLY A 54 -0.92 16.55 28.58
C GLY A 54 -0.55 15.27 27.82
N ASP A 55 -1.50 14.41 27.48
CA ASP A 55 -1.24 13.28 26.58
C ASP A 55 -0.91 13.77 25.16
N CYS A 56 -0.06 13.04 24.46
CA CYS A 56 0.31 13.33 23.08
C CYS A 56 -0.27 12.27 22.14
N LEU A 57 -1.17 12.67 21.25
CA LEU A 57 -1.74 11.81 20.23
C LEU A 57 -0.98 12.01 18.90
N VAL A 58 -0.26 10.98 18.46
CA VAL A 58 0.46 10.98 17.19
C VAL A 58 -0.43 10.39 16.10
N LEU A 59 -0.64 11.15 15.03
CA LEU A 59 -1.49 10.76 13.90
C LEU A 59 -0.65 10.65 12.62
N ASN A 60 -1.06 9.76 11.72
CA ASN A 60 -0.48 9.69 10.39
C ASN A 60 -1.20 10.67 9.46
N ASP A 61 -0.48 11.65 8.91
CA ASP A 61 -0.98 12.62 7.93
C ASP A 61 -0.55 12.28 6.50
N THR A 62 0.09 11.14 6.29
CA THR A 62 0.63 10.72 5.00
C THR A 62 -0.48 10.11 4.13
N ARG A 63 -0.57 10.58 2.88
CA ARG A 63 -1.48 10.03 1.87
C ARG A 63 -0.84 8.82 1.20
N VAL A 64 -1.56 7.69 1.19
CA VAL A 64 -1.13 6.47 0.49
C VAL A 64 -1.11 6.73 -1.02
N LEU A 65 0.00 6.36 -1.66
CA LEU A 65 0.17 6.46 -3.09
C LEU A 65 -0.49 5.28 -3.83
N SER A 66 -0.86 5.48 -5.09
CA SER A 66 -1.27 4.41 -6.01
C SER A 66 -0.06 3.57 -6.44
N ALA A 67 0.65 3.02 -5.47
CA ALA A 67 1.96 2.43 -5.67
C ALA A 67 1.94 1.06 -6.36
N ARG A 68 0.78 0.38 -6.45
CA ARG A 68 0.64 -0.92 -7.11
C ARG A 68 0.39 -0.72 -8.60
N LEU A 69 1.27 -1.28 -9.41
CA LEU A 69 1.33 -1.10 -10.85
C LEU A 69 1.13 -2.42 -11.58
N PHE A 70 0.52 -2.34 -12.75
CA PHE A 70 0.37 -3.48 -13.67
C PHE A 70 1.04 -3.17 -15.00
N GLY A 71 1.47 -4.20 -15.68
CA GLY A 71 2.11 -4.05 -16.98
C GLY A 71 2.30 -5.37 -17.73
N VAL A 72 2.85 -5.24 -18.91
CA VAL A 72 3.19 -6.35 -19.79
C VAL A 72 4.68 -6.30 -20.13
N ARG A 73 5.33 -7.44 -20.03
CA ARG A 73 6.72 -7.63 -20.46
C ARG A 73 6.80 -7.55 -21.98
N LYS A 74 7.51 -6.55 -22.52
CA LYS A 74 7.59 -6.37 -23.99
C LYS A 74 8.25 -7.55 -24.69
N SER A 75 9.14 -8.25 -24.01
CA SER A 75 9.89 -9.39 -24.56
C SER A 75 9.06 -10.67 -24.72
N THR A 76 8.06 -10.88 -23.82
CA THR A 76 7.35 -12.16 -23.73
C THR A 76 5.84 -12.05 -23.79
N GLY A 77 5.28 -10.84 -23.68
CA GLY A 77 3.85 -10.62 -23.51
C GLY A 77 3.31 -11.04 -22.14
N GLY A 78 4.19 -11.44 -21.22
CA GLY A 78 3.82 -11.93 -19.89
C GLY A 78 3.32 -10.79 -18.98
N LYS A 79 2.31 -11.10 -18.16
CA LYS A 79 1.82 -10.16 -17.12
C LYS A 79 2.92 -9.84 -16.11
N TRP A 80 2.99 -8.59 -15.71
CA TRP A 80 3.87 -8.08 -14.68
C TRP A 80 3.08 -7.25 -13.67
N GLU A 81 3.47 -7.37 -12.42
CA GLU A 81 2.97 -6.57 -11.31
C GLU A 81 4.15 -5.98 -10.56
N GLY A 82 4.06 -4.70 -10.21
CA GLY A 82 5.07 -3.98 -9.44
C GLY A 82 4.48 -3.20 -8.30
N LEU A 83 5.28 -3.04 -7.24
CA LEU A 83 5.01 -2.10 -6.17
C LEU A 83 6.10 -1.03 -6.18
N TYR A 84 5.72 0.21 -6.38
CA TYR A 84 6.61 1.36 -6.28
C TYR A 84 6.97 1.61 -4.81
N LEU A 85 8.27 1.67 -4.51
CA LEU A 85 8.80 1.87 -3.17
C LEU A 85 9.45 3.25 -2.98
N GLY A 86 9.64 3.99 -4.08
CA GLY A 86 10.28 5.29 -4.08
C GLY A 86 11.12 5.54 -5.31
N SER A 87 11.73 6.73 -5.40
CA SER A 87 12.68 7.10 -6.44
C SER A 87 13.95 7.66 -5.81
N ASN A 88 15.09 7.47 -6.50
CA ASN A 88 16.35 8.06 -6.11
C ASN A 88 16.50 9.48 -6.70
N ALA A 89 17.61 10.17 -6.37
CA ALA A 89 17.91 11.52 -6.86
C ALA A 89 18.04 11.61 -8.39
N ALA A 90 18.29 10.49 -9.08
CA ALA A 90 18.32 10.43 -10.55
C ALA A 90 16.95 10.13 -11.17
N GLY A 91 15.88 10.11 -10.39
CA GLY A 91 14.52 9.81 -10.84
C GLY A 91 14.27 8.33 -11.18
N GLN A 92 15.19 7.43 -10.85
CA GLN A 92 14.99 5.99 -11.07
C GLN A 92 14.09 5.43 -9.97
N TRP A 93 13.15 4.57 -10.37
CA TRP A 93 12.21 3.93 -9.45
C TRP A 93 12.80 2.69 -8.79
N LYS A 94 12.57 2.55 -7.49
CA LYS A 94 12.77 1.30 -6.75
C LYS A 94 11.46 0.53 -6.73
N LEU A 95 11.48 -0.73 -7.15
CA LEU A 95 10.28 -1.55 -7.36
C LEU A 95 10.44 -2.94 -6.74
N MET A 96 9.42 -3.39 -6.05
CA MET A 96 9.18 -4.82 -5.87
C MET A 96 8.45 -5.32 -7.12
N SER A 97 8.87 -6.45 -7.69
CA SER A 97 8.31 -6.96 -8.94
C SER A 97 7.90 -8.42 -8.83
N LYS A 98 6.72 -8.73 -9.36
CA LYS A 98 6.16 -10.08 -9.44
C LYS A 98 5.72 -10.39 -10.87
N THR A 99 6.16 -11.53 -11.40
CA THR A 99 5.79 -12.05 -12.72
C THR A 99 6.03 -13.54 -12.79
N ARG A 100 5.47 -14.20 -13.81
CA ARG A 100 5.85 -15.57 -14.13
C ARG A 100 7.19 -15.55 -14.89
N GLY A 101 8.12 -16.37 -14.44
CA GLY A 101 9.47 -16.44 -15.00
C GLY A 101 10.44 -15.42 -14.41
N LYS A 102 11.67 -15.40 -14.94
CA LYS A 102 12.78 -14.57 -14.45
C LYS A 102 12.82 -13.25 -15.20
N LEU A 103 12.91 -12.13 -14.48
CA LEU A 103 13.22 -10.82 -15.05
C LEU A 103 14.74 -10.67 -15.23
N VAL A 104 15.14 -9.92 -16.25
CA VAL A 104 16.54 -9.62 -16.55
C VAL A 104 16.77 -8.11 -16.69
N ALA A 105 17.99 -7.67 -16.44
CA ALA A 105 18.38 -6.28 -16.67
C ALA A 105 18.23 -5.92 -18.16
N GLY A 106 17.82 -4.69 -18.45
CA GLY A 106 17.52 -4.21 -19.80
C GLY A 106 16.10 -4.53 -20.28
N GLU A 107 15.35 -5.36 -19.55
CA GLU A 107 13.97 -5.70 -19.94
C GLU A 107 13.03 -4.52 -19.79
N SER A 108 12.13 -4.37 -20.76
CA SER A 108 11.11 -3.30 -20.77
C SER A 108 9.75 -3.84 -20.38
N ILE A 109 9.09 -3.11 -19.48
CA ILE A 109 7.72 -3.34 -19.03
C ILE A 109 6.86 -2.19 -19.55
N GLU A 110 5.83 -2.49 -20.30
CA GLU A 110 4.82 -1.52 -20.70
C GLU A 110 3.76 -1.41 -19.62
N LEU A 111 3.63 -0.23 -19.02
CA LEU A 111 2.64 -0.01 -17.96
C LEU A 111 1.21 -0.03 -18.52
N GLN A 112 0.31 -0.63 -17.79
CA GLN A 112 -1.11 -0.65 -18.06
C GLN A 112 -1.87 0.06 -16.94
N PRO A 113 -2.85 0.94 -17.25
CA PRO A 113 -3.68 1.54 -16.21
C PRO A 113 -4.40 0.46 -15.41
N ALA A 114 -4.37 0.60 -14.07
CA ALA A 114 -5.09 -0.32 -13.18
C ALA A 114 -6.61 -0.23 -13.34
N HIS A 115 -7.10 0.94 -13.72
CA HIS A 115 -8.53 1.21 -13.95
C HIS A 115 -8.74 1.69 -15.39
N GLN A 116 -9.95 1.47 -15.90
CA GLN A 116 -10.30 1.93 -17.23
C GLN A 116 -10.19 3.45 -17.32
N ARG A 117 -9.48 3.96 -18.35
CA ARG A 117 -9.26 5.37 -18.61
C ARG A 117 -9.72 5.71 -20.04
N SER A 118 -10.26 6.91 -20.21
CA SER A 118 -10.58 7.44 -21.54
C SER A 118 -9.34 7.92 -22.30
N GLU A 119 -8.33 8.35 -21.55
CA GLU A 119 -7.04 8.79 -22.11
C GLU A 119 -6.11 7.59 -22.29
N VAL A 120 -5.44 7.54 -23.45
CA VAL A 120 -4.43 6.52 -23.76
C VAL A 120 -3.05 7.12 -23.54
N ARG A 121 -2.26 6.52 -22.64
CA ARG A 121 -0.86 6.86 -22.40
C ARG A 121 0.00 5.62 -22.56
N GLN A 122 1.16 5.77 -23.18
CA GLN A 122 2.16 4.71 -23.30
C GLN A 122 3.39 5.10 -22.51
N VAL A 123 3.63 4.40 -21.42
CA VAL A 123 4.80 4.56 -20.57
C VAL A 123 5.44 3.20 -20.33
N SER A 124 6.76 3.15 -20.43
CA SER A 124 7.51 1.93 -20.17
C SER A 124 8.50 2.13 -19.04
N LEU A 125 8.73 1.06 -18.30
CA LEU A 125 9.82 0.95 -17.34
C LEU A 125 10.93 0.12 -17.97
N GLN A 126 12.18 0.58 -17.89
CA GLN A 126 13.34 -0.21 -18.25
C GLN A 126 14.06 -0.68 -17.00
N LEU A 127 14.03 -1.98 -16.73
CA LEU A 127 14.69 -2.58 -15.58
C LEU A 127 16.22 -2.47 -15.72
N GLN A 128 16.89 -1.94 -14.70
CA GLN A 128 18.35 -1.70 -14.75
C GLN A 128 19.12 -2.79 -13.98
N SER A 129 18.82 -2.94 -12.71
CA SER A 129 19.51 -3.85 -11.82
C SER A 129 18.59 -4.34 -10.73
N LYS A 130 18.94 -5.48 -10.15
CA LYS A 130 18.26 -6.04 -8.98
C LYS A 130 19.23 -6.04 -7.82
N ASP A 131 18.82 -5.51 -6.66
CA ASP A 131 19.64 -5.48 -5.45
C ASP A 131 19.63 -6.83 -4.71
N SER A 132 20.43 -6.92 -3.63
CA SER A 132 20.52 -8.12 -2.78
C SER A 132 19.24 -8.43 -2.01
N GLU A 133 18.38 -7.44 -1.80
CA GLU A 133 17.08 -7.59 -1.14
C GLU A 133 15.99 -8.05 -2.11
N GLY A 134 16.28 -8.05 -3.41
CA GLY A 134 15.37 -8.50 -4.45
C GLY A 134 14.56 -7.39 -5.12
N TYR A 135 14.85 -6.12 -4.81
CA TYR A 135 14.19 -4.97 -5.44
C TYR A 135 14.86 -4.59 -6.76
N TRP A 136 14.07 -4.11 -7.69
CA TRP A 136 14.52 -3.63 -8.98
C TRP A 136 14.68 -2.12 -9.00
N THR A 137 15.76 -1.65 -9.60
CA THR A 137 15.90 -0.28 -10.06
C THR A 137 15.44 -0.20 -11.51
N ALA A 138 14.58 0.77 -11.84
CA ALA A 138 14.06 0.96 -13.19
C ALA A 138 14.09 2.44 -13.62
N ILE A 139 14.35 2.68 -14.90
CA ILE A 139 14.19 3.98 -15.54
C ILE A 139 12.77 4.05 -16.11
N VAL A 140 12.06 5.12 -15.80
CA VAL A 140 10.75 5.42 -16.40
C VAL A 140 10.99 6.16 -17.70
N GLN A 141 10.40 5.68 -18.78
CA GLN A 141 10.48 6.32 -20.11
C GLN A 141 9.37 7.37 -20.23
N SER A 142 9.48 8.44 -19.42
CA SER A 142 8.55 9.58 -19.41
C SER A 142 9.19 10.75 -18.68
N ASP A 143 8.87 11.96 -19.11
CA ASP A 143 9.25 13.22 -18.46
C ASP A 143 8.18 13.70 -17.45
N GLU A 144 7.10 12.94 -17.31
CA GLU A 144 6.04 13.29 -16.36
C GLU A 144 6.48 13.05 -14.91
N ASP A 145 5.90 13.85 -14.01
CA ASP A 145 6.07 13.67 -12.58
C ASP A 145 5.61 12.28 -12.09
N HIS A 146 6.38 11.69 -11.20
CA HIS A 146 6.14 10.32 -10.69
C HIS A 146 4.77 10.16 -10.03
N HIS A 147 4.30 11.16 -9.28
CA HIS A 147 2.98 11.11 -8.63
C HIS A 147 1.84 11.10 -9.66
N ARG A 148 2.01 11.83 -10.78
CA ARG A 148 1.03 11.82 -11.88
C ARG A 148 1.00 10.47 -12.59
N LEU A 149 2.17 9.88 -12.82
CA LEU A 149 2.26 8.53 -13.40
C LEU A 149 1.63 7.49 -12.48
N LEU A 150 1.92 7.52 -11.18
CA LEU A 150 1.32 6.62 -10.20
C LEU A 150 -0.20 6.81 -10.11
N ALA A 151 -0.69 8.05 -10.13
CA ALA A 151 -2.13 8.33 -10.12
C ALA A 151 -2.85 7.85 -11.39
N PHE A 152 -2.15 7.80 -12.54
CA PHE A 152 -2.73 7.34 -13.80
C PHE A 152 -2.68 5.81 -13.93
N PHE A 153 -1.53 5.19 -13.72
CA PHE A 153 -1.29 3.77 -13.98
C PHE A 153 -1.56 2.89 -12.76
N GLY A 154 -1.45 3.44 -11.56
CA GLY A 154 -1.46 2.66 -10.33
C GLY A 154 -2.82 2.54 -9.65
N THR A 155 -2.82 1.70 -8.64
CA THR A 155 -3.89 1.57 -7.65
C THR A 155 -3.29 1.47 -6.25
N ILE A 156 -4.10 1.69 -5.21
CA ILE A 156 -3.62 1.51 -3.84
C ILE A 156 -3.27 0.04 -3.59
N PRO A 157 -2.18 -0.22 -2.86
CA PRO A 157 -1.77 -1.58 -2.53
C PRO A 157 -2.65 -2.14 -1.39
N LEU A 158 -3.76 -2.79 -1.75
CA LEU A 158 -4.60 -3.47 -0.75
C LEU A 158 -3.86 -4.63 -0.10
N PRO A 159 -4.00 -4.82 1.22
CA PRO A 159 -3.43 -5.96 1.91
C PRO A 159 -3.96 -7.30 1.36
N PRO A 160 -3.12 -8.37 1.33
CA PRO A 160 -3.51 -9.65 0.76
C PRO A 160 -4.76 -10.31 1.38
N TYR A 161 -5.04 -10.05 2.66
CA TYR A 161 -6.20 -10.60 3.36
C TYR A 161 -7.54 -10.07 2.82
N MET A 162 -7.56 -8.92 2.15
CA MET A 162 -8.76 -8.37 1.51
C MET A 162 -9.19 -9.17 0.28
N ARG A 163 -8.31 -10.03 -0.26
CA ARG A 163 -8.58 -10.95 -1.39
C ARG A 163 -9.15 -10.27 -2.64
N ARG A 164 -8.84 -8.99 -2.84
CA ARG A 164 -9.22 -8.20 -4.01
C ARG A 164 -7.97 -7.80 -4.80
N GLU A 165 -8.04 -7.92 -6.14
CA GLU A 165 -6.92 -7.53 -7.00
C GLU A 165 -6.83 -6.03 -7.21
N LEU A 166 -7.99 -5.36 -7.33
CA LEU A 166 -8.08 -3.92 -7.56
C LEU A 166 -8.87 -3.25 -6.44
N ALA A 167 -8.44 -2.04 -6.08
CA ALA A 167 -9.18 -1.18 -5.19
C ALA A 167 -10.38 -0.56 -5.91
N THR A 168 -11.52 -0.45 -5.23
CA THR A 168 -12.69 0.30 -5.67
C THR A 168 -12.52 1.79 -5.35
N GLU A 169 -13.44 2.64 -5.84
CA GLU A 169 -13.47 4.06 -5.45
C GLU A 169 -13.69 4.21 -3.93
N GLU A 170 -14.54 3.37 -3.34
CA GLU A 170 -14.76 3.36 -1.90
C GLU A 170 -13.48 2.97 -1.15
N ASP A 171 -12.72 1.99 -1.63
CA ASP A 171 -11.42 1.64 -1.03
C ASP A 171 -10.45 2.82 -1.10
N TRP A 172 -10.44 3.59 -2.19
CA TRP A 172 -9.62 4.78 -2.33
C TRP A 172 -9.89 5.81 -1.24
N GLU A 173 -11.16 6.10 -0.95
CA GLU A 173 -11.55 7.04 0.08
C GLU A 173 -11.30 6.47 1.49
N ARG A 174 -11.64 5.20 1.68
CA ARG A 174 -11.62 4.54 3.00
C ARG A 174 -10.22 4.11 3.45
N TYR A 175 -9.32 3.85 2.52
CA TYR A 175 -7.94 3.45 2.84
C TYR A 175 -7.07 4.64 3.28
N GLN A 176 -7.42 5.86 2.86
CA GLN A 176 -6.74 7.06 3.32
C GLN A 176 -7.09 7.37 4.78
N THR A 177 -6.10 7.83 5.57
CA THR A 177 -6.42 8.48 6.85
C THR A 177 -7.16 9.78 6.60
N VAL A 178 -8.07 10.15 7.50
CA VAL A 178 -8.81 11.44 7.42
C VAL A 178 -7.88 12.66 7.53
N TYR A 179 -6.67 12.46 8.05
CA TYR A 179 -5.64 13.47 8.21
C TYR A 179 -4.66 13.52 7.03
N ALA A 180 -4.84 12.66 6.01
CA ALA A 180 -3.93 12.53 4.88
C ALA A 180 -3.78 13.83 4.10
N ASN A 181 -2.64 14.49 4.29
CA ASN A 181 -2.32 15.78 3.70
C ASN A 181 -1.00 15.73 2.90
N GLN A 182 -0.03 14.95 3.34
CA GLN A 182 1.29 14.84 2.72
C GLN A 182 1.36 13.59 1.82
N PRO A 183 1.68 13.70 0.50
CA PRO A 183 1.89 12.52 -0.34
C PRO A 183 3.15 11.78 0.08
N GLY A 184 3.16 10.44 0.06
CA GLY A 184 4.41 9.70 0.24
C GLY A 184 4.39 8.44 1.10
N ALA A 185 3.25 7.83 1.35
CA ALA A 185 3.20 6.51 1.99
C ALA A 185 2.80 5.42 1.01
#